data_ffc135ad844629861d78c9f496900a58
#
_entry.id   ffc135ad844629861d78c9f496900a58
#
_cell.length_a   1.000
_cell.length_b   1.000
_cell.length_c   1.000
_cell.angle_alpha   90.00
_cell.angle_beta   90.00
_cell.angle_gamma   90.00
#
_symmetry.space_group_name_H-M   'P 1'
#
loop_
_entity.id
_entity.type
_entity.pdbx_description
1 polymer ?
#
loop_
_entity_poly.entity_id
_entity_poly.type
_entity_poly.pdbx_seq_one_letter_code
_entity_poly.pdbx_strand_id
1 'polypeptide(L)'
;CRALSNIKDVTLYLYSPSPINNSVSGLESVTIRTHSWNNGLLRQLWSESYLPLWAKEDEIDVFWGPSHRLPRFLSSRIARVVTIHDLVWKLAKETMHPITYFLEKIQMPVAVRKADLIVADTYSTRDAVITEFDVKPQNISVIPLAASNIQNIPSFDFLEKYDIDGLYFLFVSTLEPRKNLTRLLQAYDSLPLSIKGKMKLVIVGGKGWGEVNLLDTITQLDLIECVKVLGRVDDTVLATLYANAQFLFMPSLYEGFGLPLVEAMSYGTPVLTANNSSMPEVAGNAGLLVDALDVESIADGLQEMITNNELRERLAKNAKLNASRFSWDESAKKLITVFEKAIDLRKDKLA
;
A
#
# COMPACT_ATOMS: atom_id res chain seq x y z
N CYS A 1 2.18 6.98 -13.01
CA CYS A 1 2.07 7.52 -14.39
C CYS A 1 2.51 8.98 -14.47
N ARG A 2 1.89 9.94 -13.72
CA ARG A 2 2.24 11.39 -13.84
C ARG A 2 3.74 11.67 -13.69
N ALA A 3 4.39 11.13 -12.66
CA ALA A 3 5.82 11.35 -12.46
C ALA A 3 6.68 10.79 -13.62
N LEU A 4 6.28 9.66 -14.21
CA LEU A 4 6.96 9.10 -15.38
C LEU A 4 6.71 9.93 -16.65
N SER A 5 5.48 10.45 -16.85
CA SER A 5 5.18 11.26 -18.04
C SER A 5 5.88 12.61 -18.06
N ASN A 6 6.40 13.06 -16.92
CA ASN A 6 7.20 14.29 -16.82
C ASN A 6 8.69 14.08 -17.15
N ILE A 7 9.12 12.82 -17.35
CA ILE A 7 10.52 12.52 -17.69
C ILE A 7 10.69 12.67 -19.19
N LYS A 8 11.71 13.45 -19.57
CA LYS A 8 12.03 13.70 -20.98
C LYS A 8 12.42 12.37 -21.70
N ASP A 9 12.07 12.29 -22.96
CA ASP A 9 12.39 11.14 -23.84
C ASP A 9 11.77 9.80 -23.40
N VAL A 10 10.67 9.86 -22.60
CA VAL A 10 9.87 8.68 -22.20
C VAL A 10 8.48 8.77 -22.80
N THR A 11 8.10 7.74 -23.55
CA THR A 11 6.73 7.55 -24.05
C THR A 11 6.08 6.39 -23.28
N LEU A 12 4.91 6.64 -22.68
CA LEU A 12 4.19 5.65 -21.90
C LEU A 12 3.00 5.08 -22.70
N TYR A 13 2.93 3.75 -22.76
CA TYR A 13 1.77 3.03 -23.25
C TYR A 13 1.04 2.38 -22.07
N LEU A 14 -0.20 2.78 -21.83
CA LEU A 14 -1.04 2.20 -20.79
C LEU A 14 -2.04 1.23 -21.40
N TYR A 15 -1.91 -0.05 -21.05
CA TYR A 15 -2.79 -1.10 -21.50
C TYR A 15 -3.77 -1.51 -20.40
N SER A 16 -5.07 -1.53 -20.71
CA SER A 16 -6.09 -1.93 -19.74
C SER A 16 -7.20 -2.76 -20.38
N PRO A 17 -7.67 -3.82 -19.71
CA PRO A 17 -8.85 -4.57 -20.16
C PRO A 17 -10.17 -3.80 -19.93
N SER A 18 -10.11 -2.65 -19.27
CA SER A 18 -11.26 -1.79 -18.95
C SER A 18 -10.91 -0.33 -19.20
N PRO A 19 -11.90 0.55 -19.41
CA PRO A 19 -11.64 1.99 -19.51
C PRO A 19 -10.87 2.51 -18.28
N ILE A 20 -9.89 3.38 -18.54
CA ILE A 20 -9.09 4.05 -17.51
C ILE A 20 -9.75 5.36 -17.16
N ASN A 21 -9.74 5.72 -15.87
CA ASN A 21 -10.31 6.98 -15.39
C ASN A 21 -9.55 8.19 -15.98
N ASN A 22 -10.26 9.29 -16.19
CA ASN A 22 -9.77 10.52 -16.85
C ASN A 22 -8.56 11.20 -16.17
N SER A 23 -8.15 10.77 -15.00
CA SER A 23 -7.02 11.35 -14.27
C SER A 23 -5.64 11.26 -14.96
N VAL A 24 -5.52 10.39 -15.97
CA VAL A 24 -4.30 10.22 -16.80
C VAL A 24 -4.56 10.51 -18.29
N SER A 25 -5.81 10.69 -18.69
CA SER A 25 -6.18 11.12 -20.04
C SER A 25 -5.84 12.60 -20.19
N GLY A 26 -4.92 12.94 -21.11
CA GLY A 26 -4.49 14.33 -21.34
C GLY A 26 -3.02 14.61 -21.00
N LEU A 27 -2.27 13.59 -20.56
CA LEU A 27 -0.81 13.68 -20.46
C LEU A 27 -0.21 13.49 -21.86
N GLU A 28 0.56 14.45 -22.36
CA GLU A 28 1.05 14.49 -23.76
C GLU A 28 1.92 13.28 -24.14
N SER A 29 2.64 12.68 -23.19
CA SER A 29 3.52 11.52 -23.41
C SER A 29 2.87 10.17 -23.12
N VAL A 30 1.53 10.10 -23.01
CA VAL A 30 0.81 8.88 -22.61
C VAL A 30 -0.17 8.44 -23.70
N THR A 31 0.06 7.26 -24.24
CA THR A 31 -0.87 6.56 -25.13
C THR A 31 -1.67 5.52 -24.35
N ILE A 32 -2.99 5.54 -24.47
CA ILE A 32 -3.88 4.63 -23.73
C ILE A 32 -4.58 3.70 -24.72
N ARG A 33 -4.42 2.38 -24.54
CA ARG A 33 -5.20 1.36 -25.23
C ARG A 33 -6.07 0.61 -24.22
N THR A 34 -7.38 0.63 -24.43
CA THR A 34 -8.34 -0.04 -23.55
C THR A 34 -9.25 -1.01 -24.29
N HIS A 35 -9.78 -1.95 -23.53
CA HIS A 35 -10.84 -2.85 -23.98
C HIS A 35 -12.05 -2.74 -23.04
N SER A 36 -13.16 -3.39 -23.36
CA SER A 36 -14.39 -3.38 -22.52
C SER A 36 -14.67 -4.77 -21.92
N TRP A 37 -13.64 -5.45 -21.44
CA TRP A 37 -13.76 -6.79 -20.88
C TRP A 37 -13.90 -6.76 -19.35
N ASN A 38 -15.13 -6.97 -18.87
CA ASN A 38 -15.47 -6.83 -17.45
C ASN A 38 -15.42 -8.15 -16.66
N ASN A 39 -15.30 -9.31 -17.34
CA ASN A 39 -15.25 -10.63 -16.72
C ASN A 39 -13.81 -11.04 -16.40
N GLY A 40 -13.55 -11.61 -15.21
CA GLY A 40 -12.21 -12.01 -14.75
C GLY A 40 -11.51 -13.01 -15.69
N LEU A 41 -12.25 -13.94 -16.30
CA LEU A 41 -11.71 -14.92 -17.24
C LEU A 41 -11.32 -14.26 -18.57
N LEU A 42 -12.13 -13.33 -19.05
CA LEU A 42 -11.83 -12.54 -20.25
C LEU A 42 -10.62 -11.62 -20.04
N ARG A 43 -10.48 -11.03 -18.84
CA ARG A 43 -9.29 -10.24 -18.49
C ARG A 43 -8.02 -11.08 -18.51
N GLN A 44 -8.09 -12.32 -18.04
CA GLN A 44 -6.94 -13.25 -18.11
C GLN A 44 -6.59 -13.61 -19.56
N LEU A 45 -7.59 -13.91 -20.39
CA LEU A 45 -7.38 -14.17 -21.82
C LEU A 45 -6.80 -12.94 -22.53
N TRP A 46 -7.30 -11.73 -22.20
CA TRP A 46 -6.79 -10.48 -22.72
C TRP A 46 -5.30 -10.29 -22.37
N SER A 47 -4.93 -10.54 -21.12
CA SER A 47 -3.53 -10.36 -20.68
C SER A 47 -2.55 -11.30 -21.37
N GLU A 48 -3.01 -12.47 -21.81
CA GLU A 48 -2.14 -13.46 -22.48
C GLU A 48 -2.16 -13.38 -24.01
N SER A 49 -3.13 -12.69 -24.61
CA SER A 49 -3.28 -12.59 -26.07
C SER A 49 -3.14 -11.17 -26.60
N TYR A 50 -4.09 -10.28 -26.28
CA TYR A 50 -4.11 -8.92 -26.83
C TYR A 50 -2.96 -8.04 -26.31
N LEU A 51 -2.63 -8.16 -25.04
CA LEU A 51 -1.60 -7.34 -24.44
C LEU A 51 -0.20 -7.58 -25.05
N PRO A 52 0.24 -8.83 -25.29
CA PRO A 52 1.48 -9.08 -26.04
C PRO A 52 1.45 -8.59 -27.49
N LEU A 53 0.28 -8.64 -28.16
CA LEU A 53 0.12 -8.11 -29.51
C LEU A 53 0.26 -6.59 -29.54
N TRP A 54 -0.44 -5.87 -28.67
CA TRP A 54 -0.32 -4.43 -28.55
C TRP A 54 1.10 -3.99 -28.21
N ALA A 55 1.73 -4.67 -27.25
CA ALA A 55 3.12 -4.41 -26.90
C ALA A 55 4.09 -4.56 -28.07
N LYS A 56 3.81 -5.50 -29.00
CA LYS A 56 4.58 -5.69 -30.22
C LYS A 56 4.28 -4.65 -31.29
N GLU A 57 2.99 -4.31 -31.50
CA GLU A 57 2.54 -3.30 -32.46
C GLU A 57 3.04 -1.89 -32.10
N ASP A 58 3.09 -1.57 -30.81
CA ASP A 58 3.59 -0.30 -30.30
C ASP A 58 5.12 -0.24 -30.19
N GLU A 59 5.81 -1.33 -30.58
CA GLU A 59 7.29 -1.44 -30.58
C GLU A 59 7.94 -1.00 -29.27
N ILE A 60 7.31 -1.34 -28.12
CA ILE A 60 7.81 -0.92 -26.80
C ILE A 60 9.16 -1.57 -26.49
N ASP A 61 10.07 -0.81 -25.86
CA ASP A 61 11.39 -1.30 -25.44
C ASP A 61 11.30 -2.17 -24.19
N VAL A 62 10.46 -1.77 -23.23
CA VAL A 62 10.28 -2.45 -21.95
C VAL A 62 8.81 -2.60 -21.57
N PHE A 63 8.44 -3.78 -21.14
CA PHE A 63 7.14 -4.05 -20.55
C PHE A 63 7.28 -4.06 -19.02
N TRP A 64 6.57 -3.18 -18.34
CA TRP A 64 6.48 -3.14 -16.90
C TRP A 64 5.16 -3.72 -16.41
N GLY A 65 5.23 -4.80 -15.64
CA GLY A 65 4.11 -5.38 -14.90
C GLY A 65 4.03 -4.78 -13.49
N PRO A 66 3.14 -3.79 -13.24
CA PRO A 66 3.12 -3.07 -11.97
C PRO A 66 2.49 -3.85 -10.81
N SER A 67 1.98 -5.05 -11.02
CA SER A 67 1.19 -5.83 -10.06
C SER A 67 1.47 -7.32 -10.17
N HIS A 68 2.63 -7.78 -9.71
CA HIS A 68 3.03 -9.19 -9.57
C HIS A 68 2.98 -10.04 -10.84
N ARG A 69 2.65 -9.48 -12.03
CA ARG A 69 2.31 -10.26 -13.24
C ARG A 69 3.04 -9.77 -14.48
N LEU A 70 3.39 -10.73 -15.32
CA LEU A 70 3.89 -10.49 -16.66
C LEU A 70 3.16 -11.41 -17.64
N PRO A 71 2.76 -10.94 -18.83
CA PRO A 71 2.22 -11.78 -19.88
C PRO A 71 3.21 -12.87 -20.31
N ARG A 72 2.70 -14.07 -20.55
CA ARG A 72 3.55 -15.22 -20.89
C ARG A 72 4.16 -15.11 -22.28
N PHE A 73 3.44 -14.50 -23.22
CA PHE A 73 3.76 -14.49 -24.64
C PHE A 73 4.33 -13.18 -25.16
N LEU A 74 4.92 -12.36 -24.27
CA LEU A 74 5.67 -11.17 -24.71
C LEU A 74 6.82 -11.55 -25.65
N SER A 75 7.04 -10.73 -26.69
CA SER A 75 8.17 -10.87 -27.62
C SER A 75 9.50 -11.00 -26.85
N SER A 76 10.40 -11.83 -27.35
CA SER A 76 11.74 -12.00 -26.77
C SER A 76 12.58 -10.71 -26.82
N ARG A 77 12.24 -9.77 -27.70
CA ARG A 77 12.95 -8.49 -27.85
C ARG A 77 12.58 -7.49 -26.75
N ILE A 78 11.40 -7.61 -26.16
CA ILE A 78 10.89 -6.68 -25.15
C ILE A 78 11.52 -7.02 -23.80
N ALA A 79 12.19 -6.06 -23.16
CA ALA A 79 12.67 -6.17 -21.80
C ALA A 79 11.51 -6.28 -20.81
N ARG A 80 11.70 -6.96 -19.68
CA ARG A 80 10.62 -7.30 -18.73
C ARG A 80 10.98 -6.88 -17.32
N VAL A 81 10.19 -5.97 -16.77
CA VAL A 81 10.30 -5.55 -15.38
C VAL A 81 8.99 -5.89 -14.67
N VAL A 82 9.06 -6.41 -13.46
CA VAL A 82 7.88 -6.68 -12.63
C VAL A 82 8.05 -6.05 -11.26
N THR A 83 6.98 -5.41 -10.75
CA THR A 83 6.93 -4.97 -9.35
C THR A 83 6.26 -6.05 -8.51
N ILE A 84 6.93 -6.42 -7.43
CA ILE A 84 6.41 -7.30 -6.37
C ILE A 84 6.18 -6.42 -5.14
N HIS A 85 4.91 -6.16 -4.83
CA HIS A 85 4.52 -5.33 -3.70
C HIS A 85 4.64 -6.06 -2.37
N ASP A 86 4.28 -7.34 -2.34
CA ASP A 86 4.27 -8.17 -1.14
C ASP A 86 4.35 -9.66 -1.49
N LEU A 87 4.50 -10.50 -0.46
CA LEU A 87 4.40 -11.95 -0.53
C LEU A 87 3.35 -12.48 0.46
N VAL A 88 2.19 -11.83 0.56
CA VAL A 88 1.10 -12.23 1.46
C VAL A 88 0.71 -13.69 1.25
N TRP A 89 0.66 -14.16 -0.01
CA TRP A 89 0.31 -15.56 -0.34
C TRP A 89 1.27 -16.58 0.28
N LYS A 90 2.47 -16.18 0.65
CA LYS A 90 3.47 -17.05 1.28
C LYS A 90 3.59 -16.81 2.78
N LEU A 91 3.68 -15.55 3.20
CA LEU A 91 4.06 -15.15 4.56
C LEU A 91 2.88 -14.90 5.49
N ALA A 92 1.67 -14.71 4.93
CA ALA A 92 0.43 -14.49 5.67
C ALA A 92 -0.79 -15.11 4.93
N LYS A 93 -0.61 -16.31 4.38
CA LYS A 93 -1.58 -17.00 3.50
C LYS A 93 -2.96 -17.18 4.14
N GLU A 94 -3.00 -17.40 5.46
CA GLU A 94 -4.21 -17.56 6.24
C GLU A 94 -5.08 -16.31 6.26
N THR A 95 -4.50 -15.17 5.90
CA THR A 95 -5.18 -13.88 5.81
C THR A 95 -5.62 -13.54 4.39
N MET A 96 -5.49 -14.43 3.41
CA MET A 96 -5.85 -14.22 2.01
C MET A 96 -7.15 -14.91 1.60
N HIS A 97 -7.88 -14.27 0.69
CA HIS A 97 -8.99 -14.93 0.02
C HIS A 97 -8.47 -16.14 -0.81
N PRO A 98 -9.10 -17.33 -0.70
CA PRO A 98 -8.58 -18.56 -1.33
C PRO A 98 -8.29 -18.47 -2.82
N ILE A 99 -9.16 -17.79 -3.60
CA ILE A 99 -8.96 -17.62 -5.04
C ILE A 99 -7.73 -16.75 -5.32
N THR A 100 -7.56 -15.65 -4.59
CA THR A 100 -6.41 -14.76 -4.73
C THR A 100 -5.12 -15.48 -4.37
N TYR A 101 -5.11 -16.24 -3.26
CA TYR A 101 -3.99 -17.08 -2.87
C TYR A 101 -3.57 -18.04 -3.99
N PHE A 102 -4.52 -18.77 -4.59
CA PHE A 102 -4.22 -19.73 -5.64
C PHE A 102 -3.65 -19.04 -6.90
N LEU A 103 -4.21 -17.90 -7.28
CA LEU A 103 -3.73 -17.13 -8.43
C LEU A 103 -2.31 -16.58 -8.19
N GLU A 104 -2.04 -15.97 -7.05
CA GLU A 104 -0.71 -15.43 -6.72
C GLU A 104 0.34 -16.54 -6.64
N LYS A 105 0.01 -17.66 -6.00
CA LYS A 105 0.89 -18.84 -5.90
C LYS A 105 1.34 -19.39 -7.27
N ILE A 106 0.51 -19.27 -8.30
CA ILE A 106 0.85 -19.73 -9.66
C ILE A 106 1.52 -18.63 -10.47
N GLN A 107 1.01 -17.41 -10.43
CA GLN A 107 1.38 -16.35 -11.36
C GLN A 107 2.66 -15.61 -10.95
N MET A 108 2.82 -15.33 -9.66
CA MET A 108 3.99 -14.60 -9.17
C MET A 108 5.33 -15.34 -9.44
N PRO A 109 5.46 -16.66 -9.17
CA PRO A 109 6.71 -17.39 -9.50
C PRO A 109 7.03 -17.36 -11.02
N VAL A 110 6.00 -17.37 -11.87
CA VAL A 110 6.19 -17.27 -13.32
C VAL A 110 6.67 -15.88 -13.72
N ALA A 111 6.10 -14.83 -13.14
CA ALA A 111 6.49 -13.45 -13.41
C ALA A 111 7.93 -13.18 -12.96
N VAL A 112 8.28 -13.60 -11.75
CA VAL A 112 9.64 -13.47 -11.19
C VAL A 112 10.68 -14.15 -12.08
N ARG A 113 10.44 -15.40 -12.52
CA ARG A 113 11.37 -16.13 -13.40
C ARG A 113 11.51 -15.53 -14.79
N LYS A 114 10.48 -14.85 -15.29
CA LYS A 114 10.47 -14.24 -16.63
C LYS A 114 10.99 -12.81 -16.65
N ALA A 115 11.03 -12.15 -15.54
CA ALA A 115 11.53 -10.79 -15.43
C ALA A 115 13.06 -10.73 -15.73
N ASP A 116 13.48 -9.67 -16.36
CA ASP A 116 14.90 -9.33 -16.46
C ASP A 116 15.35 -8.63 -15.18
N LEU A 117 14.50 -7.75 -14.65
CA LEU A 117 14.69 -7.10 -13.37
C LEU A 117 13.37 -7.06 -12.58
N ILE A 118 13.49 -7.02 -11.27
CA ILE A 118 12.38 -6.95 -10.32
C ILE A 118 12.46 -5.65 -9.55
N VAL A 119 11.32 -5.08 -9.24
CA VAL A 119 11.17 -3.95 -8.31
C VAL A 119 10.42 -4.45 -7.08
N ALA A 120 10.88 -4.05 -5.90
CA ALA A 120 10.18 -4.22 -4.63
C ALA A 120 9.98 -2.86 -3.99
N ASP A 121 8.89 -2.68 -3.23
CA ASP A 121 8.59 -1.38 -2.61
C ASP A 121 9.43 -1.12 -1.35
N THR A 122 9.94 -2.19 -0.71
CA THR A 122 10.71 -2.14 0.53
C THR A 122 11.86 -3.14 0.54
N TYR A 123 12.83 -2.92 1.42
CA TYR A 123 13.89 -3.89 1.67
C TYR A 123 13.33 -5.20 2.25
N SER A 124 12.30 -5.12 3.08
CA SER A 124 11.59 -6.30 3.60
C SER A 124 11.02 -7.16 2.46
N THR A 125 10.32 -6.57 1.51
CA THR A 125 9.78 -7.29 0.33
C THR A 125 10.91 -7.82 -0.57
N ARG A 126 11.98 -7.03 -0.79
CA ARG A 126 13.16 -7.47 -1.55
C ARG A 126 13.76 -8.75 -0.96
N ASP A 127 14.00 -8.75 0.35
CA ASP A 127 14.66 -9.87 1.03
C ASP A 127 13.76 -11.12 1.03
N ALA A 128 12.45 -10.93 1.16
CA ALA A 128 11.47 -12.00 1.01
C ALA A 128 11.48 -12.60 -0.41
N VAL A 129 11.55 -11.77 -1.46
CA VAL A 129 11.64 -12.23 -2.87
C VAL A 129 12.95 -12.97 -3.12
N ILE A 130 14.08 -12.47 -2.61
CA ILE A 130 15.39 -13.14 -2.71
C ILE A 130 15.31 -14.52 -2.07
N THR A 131 14.78 -14.62 -0.86
CA THR A 131 14.68 -15.86 -0.10
C THR A 131 13.74 -16.88 -0.74
N GLU A 132 12.55 -16.42 -1.22
CA GLU A 132 11.52 -17.33 -1.74
C GLU A 132 11.83 -17.84 -3.15
N PHE A 133 12.47 -17.02 -3.99
CA PHE A 133 12.67 -17.33 -5.41
C PHE A 133 14.12 -17.48 -5.82
N ASP A 134 15.07 -17.45 -4.88
CA ASP A 134 16.52 -17.49 -5.16
C ASP A 134 16.97 -16.44 -6.19
N VAL A 135 16.40 -15.25 -6.10
CA VAL A 135 16.73 -14.13 -7.00
C VAL A 135 18.08 -13.54 -6.60
N LYS A 136 18.97 -13.31 -7.57
CA LYS A 136 20.23 -12.62 -7.32
C LYS A 136 19.98 -11.18 -6.86
N PRO A 137 20.64 -10.70 -5.77
CA PRO A 137 20.38 -9.35 -5.24
C PRO A 137 20.53 -8.20 -6.25
N GLN A 138 21.42 -8.34 -7.26
CA GLN A 138 21.60 -7.34 -8.31
C GLN A 138 20.45 -7.27 -9.33
N ASN A 139 19.53 -8.23 -9.33
CA ASN A 139 18.38 -8.29 -10.23
C ASN A 139 17.10 -7.72 -9.60
N ILE A 140 17.18 -7.23 -8.37
CA ILE A 140 16.04 -6.62 -7.67
C ILE A 140 16.43 -5.25 -7.12
N SER A 141 15.61 -4.26 -7.39
CA SER A 141 15.78 -2.86 -6.94
C SER A 141 14.67 -2.47 -5.98
N VAL A 142 15.00 -1.71 -4.93
CA VAL A 142 14.01 -1.16 -4.01
C VAL A 142 13.61 0.23 -4.47
N ILE A 143 12.33 0.39 -4.81
CA ILE A 143 11.73 1.65 -5.24
C ILE A 143 10.46 1.88 -4.40
N PRO A 144 10.52 2.73 -3.39
CA PRO A 144 9.40 2.92 -2.48
C PRO A 144 8.22 3.62 -3.16
N LEU A 145 7.02 3.35 -2.66
CA LEU A 145 5.83 4.12 -2.97
C LEU A 145 5.88 5.48 -2.26
N ALA A 146 4.95 6.36 -2.62
CA ALA A 146 4.79 7.66 -1.96
C ALA A 146 3.32 7.97 -1.73
N ALA A 147 3.02 8.85 -0.78
CA ALA A 147 1.67 9.38 -0.59
C ALA A 147 1.33 10.44 -1.64
N SER A 148 0.04 10.58 -1.90
CA SER A 148 -0.52 11.72 -2.63
C SER A 148 -1.17 12.65 -1.61
N ASN A 149 -0.63 13.86 -1.45
CA ASN A 149 -1.14 14.81 -0.47
C ASN A 149 -2.17 15.73 -1.11
N ILE A 150 -3.31 15.87 -0.44
CA ILE A 150 -4.30 16.90 -0.75
C ILE A 150 -3.86 18.17 -0.05
N GLN A 151 -3.73 19.25 -0.84
CA GLN A 151 -3.54 20.60 -0.32
C GLN A 151 -4.90 21.23 0.00
N ASN A 152 -4.93 22.25 0.87
CA ASN A 152 -6.16 22.93 1.30
C ASN A 152 -7.12 22.01 2.07
N ILE A 153 -6.61 21.43 3.14
CA ILE A 153 -7.40 20.58 4.04
C ILE A 153 -8.41 21.45 4.80
N PRO A 154 -9.69 21.05 4.86
CA PRO A 154 -10.69 21.71 5.70
C PRO A 154 -10.28 21.77 7.17
N SER A 155 -10.84 22.71 7.92
CA SER A 155 -10.68 22.79 9.38
C SER A 155 -11.26 21.55 10.08
N PHE A 156 -10.91 21.35 11.35
CA PHE A 156 -11.44 20.24 12.17
C PHE A 156 -12.98 20.25 12.23
N ASP A 157 -13.60 21.42 12.30
CA ASP A 157 -15.07 21.58 12.36
C ASP A 157 -15.78 20.91 11.17
N PHE A 158 -15.06 20.70 10.05
CA PHE A 158 -15.56 19.91 8.93
C PHE A 158 -15.90 18.47 9.31
N LEU A 159 -15.28 17.92 10.36
CA LEU A 159 -15.49 16.55 10.82
C LEU A 159 -16.72 16.41 11.74
N GLU A 160 -17.28 17.51 12.25
CA GLU A 160 -18.50 17.49 13.10
C GLU A 160 -19.68 16.81 12.38
N LYS A 161 -19.80 16.99 11.06
CA LYS A 161 -20.82 16.32 10.25
C LYS A 161 -20.70 14.78 10.22
N TYR A 162 -19.60 14.25 10.70
CA TYR A 162 -19.34 12.81 10.85
C TYR A 162 -19.43 12.38 12.32
N ASP A 163 -19.95 13.23 13.21
CA ASP A 163 -20.01 13.02 14.67
C ASP A 163 -18.63 12.73 15.28
N ILE A 164 -17.60 13.41 14.79
CA ILE A 164 -16.25 13.36 15.33
C ILE A 164 -16.04 14.65 16.13
N ASP A 165 -16.12 14.52 17.43
CA ASP A 165 -15.93 15.55 18.42
C ASP A 165 -14.78 15.16 19.39
N GLY A 166 -13.80 16.02 19.55
CA GLY A 166 -12.67 15.77 20.46
C GLY A 166 -11.52 14.97 19.84
N LEU A 167 -10.63 14.47 20.71
CA LEU A 167 -9.42 13.78 20.29
C LEU A 167 -9.71 12.37 19.80
N TYR A 168 -9.00 11.95 18.76
CA TYR A 168 -9.12 10.61 18.22
C TYR A 168 -7.78 10.09 17.66
N PHE A 169 -7.65 8.77 17.63
CA PHE A 169 -6.66 8.08 16.81
C PHE A 169 -7.36 7.38 15.65
N LEU A 170 -6.63 7.15 14.58
CA LEU A 170 -7.17 6.77 13.30
C LEU A 170 -6.70 5.36 12.92
N PHE A 171 -7.62 4.56 12.38
CA PHE A 171 -7.32 3.31 11.67
C PHE A 171 -7.83 3.44 10.22
N VAL A 172 -6.96 3.24 9.24
CA VAL A 172 -7.31 3.35 7.81
C VAL A 172 -6.90 2.09 7.08
N SER A 173 -7.87 1.33 6.59
CA SER A 173 -7.62 0.16 5.75
C SER A 173 -8.90 -0.43 5.17
N THR A 174 -8.77 -1.22 4.09
CA THR A 174 -9.80 -2.23 3.78
C THR A 174 -9.94 -3.20 4.96
N LEU A 175 -11.17 -3.48 5.38
CA LEU A 175 -11.45 -4.31 6.56
C LEU A 175 -11.26 -5.79 6.20
N GLU A 176 -10.08 -6.31 6.46
CA GLU A 176 -9.68 -7.69 6.19
C GLU A 176 -8.84 -8.26 7.35
N PRO A 177 -8.77 -9.60 7.54
CA PRO A 177 -8.10 -10.21 8.70
C PRO A 177 -6.64 -9.77 8.88
N ARG A 178 -5.91 -9.56 7.80
CA ARG A 178 -4.51 -9.13 7.80
C ARG A 178 -4.27 -7.81 8.52
N LYS A 179 -5.27 -6.93 8.55
CA LYS A 179 -5.19 -5.61 9.18
C LYS A 179 -5.34 -5.65 10.69
N ASN A 180 -5.69 -6.83 11.24
CA ASN A 180 -5.63 -7.14 12.67
C ASN A 180 -6.55 -6.27 13.56
N LEU A 181 -7.66 -5.81 13.01
CA LEU A 181 -8.59 -4.93 13.71
C LEU A 181 -9.20 -5.58 14.97
N THR A 182 -9.38 -6.90 14.96
CA THR A 182 -9.89 -7.63 16.12
C THR A 182 -8.98 -7.49 17.34
N ARG A 183 -7.64 -7.69 17.18
CA ARG A 183 -6.71 -7.50 18.30
C ARG A 183 -6.60 -6.04 18.72
N LEU A 184 -6.71 -5.10 17.77
CA LEU A 184 -6.77 -3.67 18.10
C LEU A 184 -7.95 -3.38 19.03
N LEU A 185 -9.16 -3.87 18.70
CA LEU A 185 -10.35 -3.65 19.53
C LEU A 185 -10.22 -4.32 20.90
N GLN A 186 -9.70 -5.55 20.97
CA GLN A 186 -9.44 -6.25 22.24
C GLN A 186 -8.44 -5.49 23.10
N ALA A 187 -7.35 -5.01 22.53
CA ALA A 187 -6.35 -4.20 23.24
C ALA A 187 -6.93 -2.86 23.72
N TYR A 188 -7.73 -2.20 22.87
CA TYR A 188 -8.38 -0.95 23.27
C TYR A 188 -9.42 -1.17 24.37
N ASP A 189 -10.16 -2.27 24.34
CA ASP A 189 -11.11 -2.65 25.40
C ASP A 189 -10.41 -2.93 26.74
N SER A 190 -9.24 -3.57 26.72
CA SER A 190 -8.49 -3.87 27.95
C SER A 190 -7.96 -2.64 28.68
N LEU A 191 -7.93 -1.46 28.03
CA LEU A 191 -7.47 -0.23 28.66
C LEU A 191 -8.42 0.23 29.78
N PRO A 192 -7.90 0.84 30.87
CA PRO A 192 -8.72 1.46 31.91
C PRO A 192 -9.70 2.48 31.34
N LEU A 193 -10.92 2.55 31.90
CA LEU A 193 -11.95 3.53 31.50
C LEU A 193 -11.45 4.96 31.47
N SER A 194 -10.58 5.32 32.45
CA SER A 194 -9.93 6.63 32.52
C SER A 194 -9.03 6.96 31.34
N ILE A 195 -8.64 5.96 30.53
CA ILE A 195 -7.83 6.11 29.32
C ILE A 195 -8.69 6.02 28.09
N LYS A 196 -9.61 5.04 27.99
CA LYS A 196 -10.51 4.87 26.84
C LYS A 196 -11.30 6.14 26.52
N GLY A 197 -11.82 6.83 27.52
CA GLY A 197 -12.59 8.07 27.35
C GLY A 197 -11.81 9.29 26.88
N LYS A 198 -10.47 9.24 26.87
CA LYS A 198 -9.64 10.39 26.47
C LYS A 198 -9.53 10.57 24.96
N MET A 199 -9.69 9.49 24.21
CA MET A 199 -9.42 9.52 22.76
C MET A 199 -10.22 8.43 22.05
N LYS A 200 -11.11 8.82 21.13
CA LYS A 200 -11.93 7.89 20.35
C LYS A 200 -11.10 7.18 19.26
N LEU A 201 -11.49 5.96 18.90
CA LEU A 201 -11.00 5.28 17.70
C LEU A 201 -11.92 5.63 16.51
N VAL A 202 -11.33 6.19 15.45
CA VAL A 202 -12.03 6.40 14.17
C VAL A 202 -11.53 5.36 13.16
N ILE A 203 -12.45 4.56 12.63
CA ILE A 203 -12.17 3.50 11.64
C ILE A 203 -12.66 3.94 10.28
N VAL A 204 -11.74 3.99 9.31
CA VAL A 204 -12.02 4.32 7.91
C VAL A 204 -11.63 3.14 7.02
N GLY A 205 -12.54 2.75 6.13
CA GLY A 205 -12.26 1.75 5.13
C GLY A 205 -13.48 0.98 4.68
N GLY A 206 -13.40 0.47 3.46
CA GLY A 206 -14.47 -0.34 2.88
C GLY A 206 -14.44 -1.78 3.39
N LYS A 207 -15.56 -2.48 3.21
CA LYS A 207 -15.69 -3.91 3.49
C LYS A 207 -14.69 -4.69 2.63
N GLY A 208 -13.85 -5.49 3.25
CA GLY A 208 -12.94 -6.43 2.62
C GLY A 208 -13.50 -7.85 2.60
N TRP A 209 -12.62 -8.82 2.42
CA TRP A 209 -12.97 -10.23 2.53
C TRP A 209 -12.74 -10.73 3.97
N GLY A 210 -13.39 -11.86 4.32
CA GLY A 210 -13.25 -12.44 5.66
C GLY A 210 -13.99 -11.57 6.68
N GLU A 211 -15.22 -11.89 6.94
CA GLU A 211 -16.07 -11.08 7.82
C GLU A 211 -15.46 -10.91 9.20
N VAL A 212 -14.82 -9.75 9.40
CA VAL A 212 -14.78 -9.20 10.74
C VAL A 212 -16.17 -8.62 10.95
N ASN A 213 -16.99 -9.28 11.77
CA ASN A 213 -18.29 -8.71 12.16
C ASN A 213 -18.01 -7.54 13.11
N LEU A 214 -17.49 -6.45 12.51
CA LEU A 214 -16.92 -5.31 13.23
C LEU A 214 -17.92 -4.71 14.21
N LEU A 215 -19.17 -4.52 13.77
CA LEU A 215 -20.21 -3.91 14.62
C LEU A 215 -20.58 -4.80 15.78
N ASP A 216 -20.69 -6.11 15.58
CA ASP A 216 -20.97 -7.05 16.66
C ASP A 216 -19.79 -7.11 17.64
N THR A 217 -18.54 -7.08 17.16
CA THR A 217 -17.38 -7.04 18.03
C THR A 217 -17.34 -5.75 18.88
N ILE A 218 -17.61 -4.59 18.27
CA ILE A 218 -17.70 -3.31 18.99
C ILE A 218 -18.79 -3.36 20.06
N THR A 219 -19.94 -3.95 19.75
CA THR A 219 -21.07 -4.10 20.68
C THR A 219 -20.72 -5.07 21.82
N GLN A 220 -20.14 -6.22 21.52
CA GLN A 220 -19.74 -7.24 22.50
C GLN A 220 -18.67 -6.72 23.51
N LEU A 221 -17.79 -5.84 23.04
CA LEU A 221 -16.75 -5.22 23.85
C LEU A 221 -17.21 -3.90 24.51
N ASP A 222 -18.49 -3.52 24.40
CA ASP A 222 -19.04 -2.26 24.96
C ASP A 222 -18.23 -1.01 24.53
N LEU A 223 -17.83 -0.97 23.26
CA LEU A 223 -17.02 0.12 22.70
C LEU A 223 -17.82 1.10 21.82
N ILE A 224 -19.15 1.06 21.83
CA ILE A 224 -20.03 1.86 20.95
C ILE A 224 -19.74 3.37 21.08
N GLU A 225 -19.54 3.86 22.30
CA GLU A 225 -19.28 5.28 22.59
C GLU A 225 -17.83 5.69 22.28
N CYS A 226 -16.91 4.72 22.15
CA CYS A 226 -15.48 4.95 22.00
C CYS A 226 -14.99 4.72 20.55
N VAL A 227 -15.80 4.08 19.69
CA VAL A 227 -15.41 3.69 18.33
C VAL A 227 -16.39 4.25 17.31
N LYS A 228 -15.87 5.04 16.37
CA LYS A 228 -16.63 5.55 15.22
C LYS A 228 -16.21 4.84 13.93
N VAL A 229 -17.16 4.22 13.24
CA VAL A 229 -16.92 3.55 11.95
C VAL A 229 -17.52 4.39 10.85
N LEU A 230 -16.69 4.92 9.95
CA LEU A 230 -17.11 5.80 8.85
C LEU A 230 -17.35 5.05 7.54
N GLY A 231 -16.82 3.82 7.41
CA GLY A 231 -16.80 3.15 6.11
C GLY A 231 -15.83 3.84 5.14
N ARG A 232 -16.14 3.82 3.85
CA ARG A 232 -15.34 4.48 2.83
C ARG A 232 -15.69 5.97 2.77
N VAL A 233 -14.68 6.81 2.82
CA VAL A 233 -14.81 8.27 2.71
C VAL A 233 -14.11 8.77 1.45
N ASP A 234 -14.37 10.01 1.03
CA ASP A 234 -13.63 10.67 -0.05
C ASP A 234 -12.23 11.14 0.42
N ASP A 235 -11.39 11.46 -0.56
CA ASP A 235 -10.00 11.82 -0.30
C ASP A 235 -9.85 13.08 0.56
N THR A 236 -10.79 14.04 0.46
CA THR A 236 -10.77 15.28 1.26
C THR A 236 -11.07 15.00 2.72
N VAL A 237 -12.07 14.16 2.98
CA VAL A 237 -12.39 13.68 4.33
C VAL A 237 -11.23 12.91 4.92
N LEU A 238 -10.66 11.98 4.15
CA LEU A 238 -9.52 11.17 4.59
C LEU A 238 -8.30 12.04 4.94
N ALA A 239 -7.97 13.02 4.09
CA ALA A 239 -6.89 13.97 4.36
C ALA A 239 -7.13 14.78 5.63
N THR A 240 -8.38 15.24 5.85
CA THR A 240 -8.76 15.96 7.07
C THR A 240 -8.63 15.07 8.31
N LEU A 241 -9.04 13.81 8.19
CA LEU A 241 -8.88 12.83 9.28
C LEU A 241 -7.41 12.56 9.61
N TYR A 242 -6.54 12.39 8.61
CA TYR A 242 -5.11 12.25 8.86
C TYR A 242 -4.53 13.48 9.57
N ALA A 243 -4.83 14.67 9.06
CA ALA A 243 -4.23 15.92 9.56
C ALA A 243 -4.62 16.25 11.02
N ASN A 244 -5.77 15.78 11.48
CA ASN A 244 -6.30 16.07 12.82
C ASN A 244 -6.23 14.88 13.80
N ALA A 245 -5.81 13.71 13.35
CA ALA A 245 -5.62 12.56 14.22
C ALA A 245 -4.42 12.76 15.17
N GLN A 246 -4.54 12.31 16.39
CA GLN A 246 -3.42 12.31 17.35
C GLN A 246 -2.32 11.34 16.92
N PHE A 247 -2.70 10.23 16.32
CA PHE A 247 -1.83 9.27 15.67
C PHE A 247 -2.63 8.35 14.74
N LEU A 248 -1.96 7.75 13.77
CA LEU A 248 -2.49 6.61 13.02
C LEU A 248 -2.06 5.31 13.71
N PHE A 249 -2.97 4.34 13.84
CA PHE A 249 -2.63 3.01 14.31
C PHE A 249 -2.87 1.94 13.23
N MET A 250 -1.82 1.21 12.90
CA MET A 250 -1.84 0.15 11.89
C MET A 250 -1.11 -1.11 12.39
N PRO A 251 -1.79 -1.99 13.19
CA PRO A 251 -1.20 -3.20 13.76
C PRO A 251 -1.23 -4.39 12.80
N SER A 252 -1.02 -4.19 11.52
CA SER A 252 -1.15 -5.23 10.49
C SER A 252 -0.24 -6.43 10.76
N LEU A 253 -0.74 -7.62 10.47
CA LEU A 253 0.03 -8.87 10.60
C LEU A 253 1.14 -8.97 9.55
N TYR A 254 0.94 -8.36 8.40
CA TYR A 254 1.92 -8.27 7.31
C TYR A 254 1.56 -7.15 6.34
N GLU A 255 2.56 -6.39 5.88
CA GLU A 255 2.42 -5.39 4.80
C GLU A 255 3.63 -5.43 3.87
N GLY A 256 3.39 -5.17 2.57
CA GLY A 256 4.48 -4.98 1.64
C GLY A 256 5.09 -3.58 1.70
N PHE A 257 4.28 -2.55 2.05
CA PHE A 257 4.73 -1.18 2.22
C PHE A 257 4.08 -0.48 3.42
N GLY A 258 2.76 -0.32 3.42
CA GLY A 258 2.04 0.43 4.47
C GLY A 258 1.79 1.88 4.08
N LEU A 259 1.17 2.12 2.91
CA LEU A 259 0.84 3.44 2.40
C LEU A 259 0.17 4.36 3.42
N PRO A 260 -0.80 3.91 4.25
CA PRO A 260 -1.42 4.75 5.28
C PRO A 260 -0.43 5.35 6.27
N LEU A 261 0.71 4.69 6.57
CA LEU A 261 1.76 5.26 7.42
C LEU A 261 2.38 6.50 6.78
N VAL A 262 2.73 6.42 5.49
CA VAL A 262 3.31 7.54 4.75
C VAL A 262 2.30 8.66 4.57
N GLU A 263 1.03 8.32 4.30
CA GLU A 263 -0.06 9.28 4.22
C GLU A 263 -0.21 10.06 5.53
N ALA A 264 -0.36 9.39 6.67
CA ALA A 264 -0.45 10.04 7.97
C ALA A 264 0.76 10.94 8.27
N MET A 265 1.97 10.40 8.10
CA MET A 265 3.21 11.13 8.35
C MET A 265 3.37 12.36 7.45
N SER A 266 2.84 12.35 6.23
CA SER A 266 2.89 13.49 5.32
C SER A 266 2.09 14.70 5.84
N TYR A 267 1.06 14.44 6.65
CA TYR A 267 0.30 15.47 7.36
C TYR A 267 0.93 15.86 8.71
N GLY A 268 1.99 15.17 9.13
CA GLY A 268 2.63 15.41 10.43
C GLY A 268 2.11 14.52 11.55
N THR A 269 1.25 13.56 11.22
CA THR A 269 0.62 12.65 12.18
C THR A 269 1.57 11.48 12.47
N PRO A 270 1.95 11.24 13.73
CA PRO A 270 2.80 10.14 14.12
C PRO A 270 2.06 8.80 13.99
N VAL A 271 2.78 7.71 14.00
CA VAL A 271 2.20 6.39 13.79
C VAL A 271 2.51 5.42 14.92
N LEU A 272 1.53 4.58 15.25
CA LEU A 272 1.68 3.36 16.04
C LEU A 272 1.51 2.20 15.07
N THR A 273 2.47 1.28 14.99
CA THR A 273 2.39 0.21 14.00
C THR A 273 3.09 -1.07 14.48
N ALA A 274 2.92 -2.15 13.73
CA ALA A 274 3.52 -3.42 14.09
C ALA A 274 5.04 -3.45 13.85
N ASN A 275 5.75 -4.21 14.68
CA ASN A 275 7.19 -4.44 14.54
C ASN A 275 7.47 -5.65 13.63
N ASN A 276 6.88 -5.66 12.44
CA ASN A 276 7.07 -6.73 11.47
C ASN A 276 7.05 -6.22 10.03
N SER A 277 7.47 -7.06 9.09
CA SER A 277 7.45 -6.80 7.64
C SER A 277 8.04 -5.42 7.27
N SER A 278 7.37 -4.62 6.45
CA SER A 278 7.83 -3.29 6.00
C SER A 278 7.60 -2.17 7.01
N MET A 279 6.79 -2.39 8.04
CA MET A 279 6.32 -1.29 8.89
C MET A 279 7.42 -0.58 9.68
N PRO A 280 8.43 -1.25 10.28
CA PRO A 280 9.56 -0.57 10.92
C PRO A 280 10.36 0.29 9.95
N GLU A 281 10.59 -0.22 8.72
CA GLU A 281 11.33 0.49 7.66
C GLU A 281 10.59 1.77 7.24
N VAL A 282 9.27 1.69 7.09
CA VAL A 282 8.43 2.81 6.62
C VAL A 282 8.18 3.81 7.75
N ALA A 283 7.85 3.35 8.95
CA ALA A 283 7.59 4.21 10.10
C ALA A 283 8.82 5.01 10.55
N GLY A 284 10.01 4.40 10.47
CA GLY A 284 11.26 5.05 10.86
C GLY A 284 11.19 5.67 12.26
N ASN A 285 11.71 6.88 12.41
CA ASN A 285 11.73 7.60 13.68
C ASN A 285 10.41 8.33 14.04
N ALA A 286 9.38 8.18 13.22
CA ALA A 286 8.06 8.78 13.44
C ALA A 286 7.04 7.78 14.01
N GLY A 287 7.46 6.55 14.28
CA GLY A 287 6.61 5.46 14.74
C GLY A 287 7.00 4.89 16.10
N LEU A 288 5.98 4.48 16.87
CA LEU A 288 6.09 3.53 17.95
C LEU A 288 5.72 2.13 17.42
N LEU A 289 6.49 1.12 17.83
CA LEU A 289 6.34 -0.25 17.32
C LEU A 289 5.80 -1.17 18.41
N VAL A 290 4.88 -2.09 18.02
CA VAL A 290 4.29 -3.10 18.91
C VAL A 290 4.33 -4.48 18.26
N ASP A 291 4.26 -5.53 19.06
CA ASP A 291 4.03 -6.88 18.55
C ASP A 291 2.55 -7.05 18.16
N ALA A 292 2.31 -7.23 16.86
CA ALA A 292 0.95 -7.37 16.31
C ALA A 292 0.23 -8.66 16.74
N LEU A 293 0.95 -9.65 17.24
CA LEU A 293 0.39 -10.92 17.72
C LEU A 293 0.03 -10.89 19.20
N ASP A 294 0.57 -9.94 19.95
CA ASP A 294 0.40 -9.78 21.38
C ASP A 294 -0.56 -8.62 21.72
N VAL A 295 -1.73 -8.96 22.28
CA VAL A 295 -2.76 -7.97 22.67
C VAL A 295 -2.24 -7.04 23.78
N GLU A 296 -1.40 -7.53 24.70
CA GLU A 296 -0.83 -6.74 25.78
C GLU A 296 0.17 -5.70 25.23
N SER A 297 1.06 -6.12 24.32
CA SER A 297 1.97 -5.19 23.63
C SER A 297 1.21 -4.11 22.84
N ILE A 298 0.09 -4.47 22.19
CA ILE A 298 -0.77 -3.52 21.50
C ILE A 298 -1.42 -2.54 22.50
N ALA A 299 -1.90 -3.05 23.64
CA ALA A 299 -2.53 -2.25 24.67
C ALA A 299 -1.54 -1.25 25.32
N ASP A 300 -0.32 -1.71 25.61
CA ASP A 300 0.76 -0.86 26.13
C ASP A 300 1.12 0.26 25.17
N GLY A 301 1.27 -0.07 23.88
CA GLY A 301 1.52 0.92 22.84
C GLY A 301 0.39 1.94 22.69
N LEU A 302 -0.87 1.49 22.76
CA LEU A 302 -2.04 2.37 22.77
C LEU A 302 -2.06 3.27 24.01
N GLN A 303 -1.86 2.70 25.20
CA GLN A 303 -1.81 3.47 26.44
C GLN A 303 -0.74 4.54 26.38
N GLU A 304 0.46 4.19 25.92
CA GLU A 304 1.57 5.12 25.77
C GLU A 304 1.22 6.25 24.80
N MET A 305 0.68 5.91 23.61
CA MET A 305 0.28 6.91 22.62
C MET A 305 -0.91 7.77 23.06
N ILE A 306 -1.81 7.28 23.89
CA ILE A 306 -2.96 8.05 24.39
C ILE A 306 -2.54 8.98 25.54
N THR A 307 -1.64 8.55 26.42
CA THR A 307 -1.35 9.27 27.67
C THR A 307 -0.09 10.14 27.62
N ASN A 308 0.90 9.78 26.80
CA ASN A 308 2.17 10.48 26.71
C ASN A 308 2.19 11.50 25.56
N ASN A 309 1.83 12.75 25.86
CA ASN A 309 1.82 13.83 24.90
C ASN A 309 3.24 14.19 24.37
N GLU A 310 4.26 14.13 25.23
CA GLU A 310 5.65 14.42 24.84
C GLU A 310 6.16 13.41 23.80
N LEU A 311 5.81 12.12 23.95
CA LEU A 311 6.11 11.10 22.96
C LEU A 311 5.45 11.42 21.62
N ARG A 312 4.13 11.72 21.62
CA ARG A 312 3.42 12.06 20.37
C ARG A 312 4.03 13.27 19.68
N GLU A 313 4.32 14.34 20.42
CA GLU A 313 4.98 15.53 19.86
C GLU A 313 6.36 15.25 19.28
N ARG A 314 7.16 14.42 19.95
CA ARG A 314 8.47 13.99 19.46
C ARG A 314 8.35 13.20 18.16
N LEU A 315 7.42 12.25 18.09
CA LEU A 315 7.18 11.46 16.89
C LEU A 315 6.60 12.31 15.76
N ALA A 316 5.68 13.23 16.06
CA ALA A 316 5.09 14.15 15.09
C ALA A 316 6.11 15.08 14.44
N LYS A 317 7.09 15.58 15.21
CA LYS A 317 8.22 16.38 14.66
C LYS A 317 9.00 15.64 13.60
N ASN A 318 9.12 14.32 13.74
CA ASN A 318 9.83 13.49 12.77
C ASN A 318 8.96 13.06 11.58
N ALA A 319 7.63 13.11 11.70
CA ALA A 319 6.69 12.54 10.74
C ALA A 319 6.89 13.09 9.32
N LYS A 320 6.82 14.41 9.14
CA LYS A 320 6.99 15.06 7.83
C LYS A 320 8.37 14.80 7.22
N LEU A 321 9.41 14.83 8.03
CA LEU A 321 10.77 14.54 7.58
C LEU A 321 10.90 13.07 7.13
N ASN A 322 10.31 12.14 7.87
CA ASN A 322 10.30 10.73 7.49
C ASN A 322 9.49 10.51 6.20
N ALA A 323 8.32 11.13 6.07
CA ALA A 323 7.48 11.05 4.87
C ALA A 323 8.19 11.61 3.62
N SER A 324 9.04 12.64 3.77
CA SER A 324 9.77 13.24 2.63
C SER A 324 10.79 12.31 1.98
N ARG A 325 11.13 11.18 2.61
CA ARG A 325 11.94 10.10 2.00
C ARG A 325 11.22 9.42 0.84
N PHE A 326 9.89 9.54 0.76
CA PHE A 326 9.02 8.88 -0.19
C PHE A 326 8.48 9.89 -1.20
N SER A 327 8.98 9.82 -2.43
CA SER A 327 8.64 10.76 -3.51
C SER A 327 8.36 10.02 -4.81
N TRP A 328 7.21 10.28 -5.42
CA TRP A 328 6.87 9.72 -6.74
C TRP A 328 7.86 10.13 -7.82
N ASP A 329 8.41 11.35 -7.77
CA ASP A 329 9.38 11.83 -8.75
C ASP A 329 10.71 11.08 -8.62
N GLU A 330 11.20 10.86 -7.39
CA GLU A 330 12.42 10.07 -7.17
C GLU A 330 12.19 8.58 -7.49
N SER A 331 11.03 8.04 -7.19
CA SER A 331 10.66 6.67 -7.55
C SER A 331 10.58 6.49 -9.07
N ALA A 332 10.04 7.47 -9.79
CA ALA A 332 9.99 7.46 -11.25
C ALA A 332 11.41 7.48 -11.87
N LYS A 333 12.31 8.33 -11.39
CA LYS A 333 13.72 8.37 -11.85
C LYS A 333 14.43 7.04 -11.64
N LYS A 334 14.28 6.44 -10.45
CA LYS A 334 14.85 5.12 -10.15
C LYS A 334 14.27 4.04 -11.06
N LEU A 335 12.95 4.10 -11.35
CA LEU A 335 12.29 3.14 -12.21
C LEU A 335 12.79 3.23 -13.66
N ILE A 336 13.05 4.43 -14.20
CA ILE A 336 13.68 4.60 -15.52
C ILE A 336 15.07 3.95 -15.55
N THR A 337 15.91 4.15 -14.54
CA THR A 337 17.21 3.48 -14.46
C THR A 337 17.08 1.95 -14.47
N VAL A 338 16.03 1.40 -13.83
CA VAL A 338 15.73 -0.04 -13.89
C VAL A 338 15.31 -0.45 -15.29
N PHE A 339 14.50 0.35 -15.99
CA PHE A 339 14.08 0.07 -17.37
C PHE A 339 15.27 0.05 -18.33
N GLU A 340 16.12 1.06 -18.29
CA GLU A 340 17.34 1.14 -19.09
C GLU A 340 18.23 -0.10 -18.88
N LYS A 341 18.51 -0.44 -17.64
CA LYS A 341 19.27 -1.65 -17.29
C LYS A 341 18.60 -2.94 -17.79
N ALA A 342 17.28 -3.03 -17.71
CA ALA A 342 16.55 -4.21 -18.23
C ALA A 342 16.64 -4.33 -19.75
N ILE A 343 16.60 -3.21 -20.47
CA ILE A 343 16.76 -3.14 -21.93
C ILE A 343 18.16 -3.63 -22.31
N ASP A 344 19.21 -3.18 -21.65
CA ASP A 344 20.59 -3.58 -21.94
C ASP A 344 20.80 -5.08 -21.65
N LEU A 345 20.34 -5.57 -20.50
CA LEU A 345 20.37 -7.00 -20.17
C LEU A 345 19.62 -7.86 -21.20
N ARG A 346 18.56 -7.33 -21.81
CA ARG A 346 17.80 -8.03 -22.83
C ARG A 346 18.54 -8.06 -24.17
N LYS A 347 19.19 -6.96 -24.57
CA LYS A 347 20.04 -6.91 -25.76
C LYS A 347 21.20 -7.91 -25.67
N ASP A 348 21.90 -7.95 -24.53
CA ASP A 348 23.01 -8.88 -24.29
C ASP A 348 22.58 -10.37 -24.40
N LYS A 349 21.34 -10.69 -23.98
CA LYS A 349 20.80 -12.05 -24.10
C LYS A 349 20.44 -12.45 -25.53
N LEU A 350 20.30 -11.49 -26.44
CA LEU A 350 19.92 -11.71 -27.85
C LEU A 350 21.13 -11.66 -28.79
N ALA A 351 22.23 -11.06 -28.34
CA ALA A 351 23.52 -11.07 -29.06
C ALA A 351 24.24 -12.40 -28.89
#